data_8f2864b1d74b3276a2507b8b8414a0d3
#
_entry.id   8f2864b1d74b3276a2507b8b8414a0d3
#
_cell.length_a   1.000
_cell.length_b   1.000
_cell.length_c   1.000
_cell.angle_alpha   90.00
_cell.angle_beta   90.00
_cell.angle_gamma   90.00
#
_symmetry.space_group_name_H-M   'P 1'
#
loop_
_entity.id
_entity.type
_entity.pdbx_description
1 polymer ?
#
loop_
_entity_poly.entity_id
_entity_poly.type
_entity_poly.pdbx_seq_one_letter_code
_entity_poly.pdbx_strand_id
1 'polypeptide(L)'
;MRLVHIGDSHLGLSQFNRLADDGVNLRERLVYSHFLGGIDTIVRARPDVVVHAGDLFHSVRPKTLALTTALDALSRLGDAGIPLVAIAGNHDMTKSRYTTSPFRVLEYHRAPVHAAYRHRYEFVDIGDIRFHLIPNLLQPSQYREEFDRIEPAGTGGNVLVTHGLASTIKDRRLGTVMEHEIDATILSPRFDYIALGHYHGRQKVAANAWYCGSQEFITFAEIHDDKGGLLIDTAKGTVDPLPLPCTPMLDLGDLECGGLGSRELGEEISGRARSARTSDEPAMAVITLREADRRAFQAIDPAILQEARSQLLGLKIILATDKRGIPLSAHRDLTGVDYVALFGEYLGEQGLEAKKREFVLSRGTGVIRKVMERETGEDDAAR
;
A
#
# COMPACT_ATOMS: atom_id res chain seq x y z
N MET A 1 -11.56 4.12 26.57
CA MET A 1 -10.13 4.20 26.16
C MET A 1 -10.03 4.96 24.84
N ARG A 2 -9.02 5.84 24.71
CA ARG A 2 -8.71 6.52 23.45
C ARG A 2 -7.50 5.83 22.81
N LEU A 3 -7.64 5.36 21.59
CA LEU A 3 -6.54 4.74 20.86
C LEU A 3 -6.28 5.46 19.53
N VAL A 4 -5.03 5.44 19.08
CA VAL A 4 -4.66 5.86 17.73
C VAL A 4 -4.34 4.62 16.91
N HIS A 5 -4.96 4.50 15.74
CA HIS A 5 -4.72 3.45 14.76
C HIS A 5 -3.96 4.01 13.57
N ILE A 6 -2.75 3.49 13.36
CA ILE A 6 -1.89 3.72 12.20
C ILE A 6 -1.47 2.38 11.61
N GLY A 7 -0.96 2.39 10.39
CA GLY A 7 -0.45 1.22 9.69
C GLY A 7 0.30 1.61 8.43
N ASP A 8 0.86 0.65 7.74
CA ASP A 8 1.43 0.80 6.40
C ASP A 8 2.43 1.98 6.32
N SER A 9 3.31 2.08 7.35
CA SER A 9 4.28 3.18 7.46
C SER A 9 5.45 3.04 6.51
N HIS A 10 5.75 1.81 6.09
CA HIS A 10 6.76 1.47 5.08
C HIS A 10 8.12 2.18 5.30
N LEU A 11 8.64 2.19 6.53
CA LEU A 11 9.97 2.74 6.82
C LEU A 11 11.03 2.06 5.95
N GLY A 12 11.77 2.86 5.20
CA GLY A 12 12.75 2.38 4.22
C GLY A 12 12.26 2.42 2.76
N LEU A 13 11.02 2.89 2.52
CA LEU A 13 10.53 3.15 1.16
C LEU A 13 11.45 4.14 0.46
N SER A 14 12.08 3.69 -0.63
CA SER A 14 13.03 4.45 -1.42
C SER A 14 12.55 4.48 -2.86
N GLN A 15 12.25 5.66 -3.36
CA GLN A 15 11.76 5.90 -4.71
C GLN A 15 12.46 7.11 -5.31
N PHE A 16 12.42 7.21 -6.61
CA PHE A 16 13.06 8.29 -7.36
C PHE A 16 14.59 8.37 -7.11
N ASN A 17 15.36 8.68 -8.12
CA ASN A 17 16.82 8.72 -8.03
C ASN A 17 17.31 10.12 -7.57
N ARG A 18 16.81 10.60 -6.42
CA ARG A 18 17.24 11.86 -5.81
C ARG A 18 17.84 11.59 -4.44
N LEU A 19 19.00 12.16 -4.20
CA LEU A 19 19.69 12.05 -2.93
C LEU A 19 19.54 13.36 -2.14
N ALA A 20 19.42 13.24 -0.83
CA ALA A 20 19.61 14.34 0.10
C ALA A 20 21.12 14.64 0.28
N ASP A 21 21.46 15.72 0.97
CA ASP A 21 22.85 16.18 1.14
C ASP A 21 23.76 15.15 1.84
N ASP A 22 23.18 14.26 2.62
CA ASP A 22 23.87 13.17 3.32
C ASP A 22 23.96 11.87 2.52
N GLY A 23 23.54 11.88 1.25
CA GLY A 23 23.58 10.72 0.35
C GLY A 23 22.43 9.72 0.56
N VAL A 24 21.51 9.94 1.48
CA VAL A 24 20.29 9.14 1.65
C VAL A 24 19.30 9.49 0.53
N ASN A 25 18.55 8.49 0.04
CA ASN A 25 17.47 8.77 -0.91
C ASN A 25 16.48 9.78 -0.31
N LEU A 26 16.16 10.86 -1.06
CA LEU A 26 15.34 11.96 -0.56
C LEU A 26 13.93 11.50 -0.15
N ARG A 27 13.30 10.60 -0.92
CA ARG A 27 12.00 10.04 -0.58
C ARG A 27 12.04 9.27 0.73
N GLU A 28 13.06 8.45 0.92
CA GLU A 28 13.28 7.67 2.14
C GLU A 28 13.46 8.57 3.37
N ARG A 29 14.21 9.67 3.22
CA ARG A 29 14.39 10.65 4.28
C ARG A 29 13.08 11.35 4.67
N LEU A 30 12.24 11.72 3.70
CA LEU A 30 10.93 12.31 3.94
C LEU A 30 10.01 11.34 4.71
N VAL A 31 9.98 10.05 4.31
CA VAL A 31 9.22 9.03 5.03
C VAL A 31 9.62 8.96 6.51
N TYR A 32 10.92 8.97 6.80
CA TYR A 32 11.39 8.96 8.20
C TYR A 32 11.01 10.22 8.97
N SER A 33 11.20 11.38 8.35
CA SER A 33 10.86 12.68 8.96
C SER A 33 9.36 12.78 9.25
N HIS A 34 8.53 12.43 8.29
CA HIS A 34 7.07 12.48 8.44
C HIS A 34 6.56 11.46 9.46
N PHE A 35 7.14 10.24 9.48
CA PHE A 35 6.79 9.26 10.48
C PHE A 35 7.07 9.77 11.90
N LEU A 36 8.25 10.32 12.15
CA LEU A 36 8.59 10.89 13.45
C LEU A 36 7.73 12.12 13.81
N GLY A 37 7.44 12.99 12.82
CA GLY A 37 6.49 14.10 12.99
C GLY A 37 5.06 13.63 13.27
N GLY A 38 4.67 12.51 12.68
CA GLY A 38 3.41 11.81 12.96
C GLY A 38 3.36 11.31 14.40
N ILE A 39 4.42 10.67 14.89
CA ILE A 39 4.53 10.25 16.29
C ILE A 39 4.43 11.45 17.25
N ASP A 40 5.07 12.58 16.94
CA ASP A 40 4.94 13.79 17.76
C ASP A 40 3.49 14.32 17.78
N THR A 41 2.77 14.20 16.67
CA THR A 41 1.35 14.55 16.61
C THR A 41 0.50 13.60 17.46
N ILE A 42 0.79 12.31 17.41
CA ILE A 42 0.15 11.28 18.24
C ILE A 42 0.40 11.55 19.74
N VAL A 43 1.63 11.85 20.12
CA VAL A 43 1.98 12.20 21.51
C VAL A 43 1.17 13.42 21.98
N ARG A 44 1.03 14.45 21.15
CA ARG A 44 0.18 15.63 21.47
C ARG A 44 -1.30 15.28 21.62
N ALA A 45 -1.80 14.30 20.89
CA ALA A 45 -3.19 13.82 20.99
C ALA A 45 -3.45 13.04 22.30
N ARG A 46 -2.40 12.59 23.00
CA ARG A 46 -2.45 11.85 24.27
C ARG A 46 -3.42 10.66 24.25
N PRO A 47 -3.25 9.68 23.34
CA PRO A 47 -4.02 8.45 23.41
C PRO A 47 -3.54 7.59 24.58
N ASP A 48 -4.39 6.67 25.03
CA ASP A 48 -4.02 5.65 26.03
C ASP A 48 -3.14 4.57 25.42
N VAL A 49 -3.22 4.34 24.09
CA VAL A 49 -2.45 3.34 23.35
C VAL A 49 -2.35 3.71 21.88
N VAL A 50 -1.24 3.33 21.23
CA VAL A 50 -1.09 3.36 19.78
C VAL A 50 -1.17 1.93 19.23
N VAL A 51 -1.97 1.73 18.19
CA VAL A 51 -2.07 0.47 17.42
C VAL A 51 -1.44 0.68 16.06
N HIS A 52 -0.47 -0.16 15.71
CA HIS A 52 0.13 -0.22 14.38
C HIS A 52 -0.26 -1.52 13.67
N ALA A 53 -1.11 -1.42 12.64
CA ALA A 53 -1.75 -2.56 11.98
C ALA A 53 -0.89 -3.20 10.87
N GLY A 54 0.42 -3.22 11.01
CA GLY A 54 1.35 -3.92 10.10
C GLY A 54 2.05 -3.00 9.09
N ASP A 55 3.03 -3.58 8.39
CA ASP A 55 3.90 -2.89 7.41
C ASP A 55 4.60 -1.64 7.98
N LEU A 56 5.18 -1.80 9.18
CA LEU A 56 6.05 -0.77 9.77
C LEU A 56 7.29 -0.56 8.90
N PHE A 57 7.92 -1.64 8.45
CA PHE A 57 9.07 -1.61 7.56
C PHE A 57 8.68 -1.99 6.13
N HIS A 58 9.31 -1.34 5.16
CA HIS A 58 9.09 -1.63 3.73
C HIS A 58 9.70 -2.97 3.27
N SER A 59 10.47 -3.63 4.09
CA SER A 59 11.17 -4.88 3.78
C SER A 59 11.48 -5.69 5.02
N VAL A 60 11.48 -7.02 4.89
CA VAL A 60 11.94 -7.95 5.94
C VAL A 60 13.42 -7.78 6.32
N ARG A 61 14.19 -7.02 5.55
CA ARG A 61 15.58 -6.64 5.83
C ARG A 61 15.70 -5.12 5.77
N PRO A 62 15.15 -4.40 6.76
CA PRO A 62 15.17 -2.96 6.77
C PRO A 62 16.60 -2.42 6.89
N LYS A 63 16.84 -1.27 6.29
CA LYS A 63 18.10 -0.53 6.46
C LYS A 63 18.24 -0.05 7.91
N THR A 64 19.48 0.22 8.32
CA THR A 64 19.78 0.71 9.67
C THR A 64 18.98 1.96 10.04
N LEU A 65 18.82 2.92 9.10
CA LEU A 65 18.02 4.14 9.34
C LEU A 65 16.54 3.84 9.61
N ALA A 66 15.95 2.85 8.93
CA ALA A 66 14.57 2.43 9.21
C ALA A 66 14.44 1.86 10.63
N LEU A 67 15.39 1.02 11.06
CA LEU A 67 15.41 0.46 12.41
C LEU A 67 15.58 1.55 13.47
N THR A 68 16.55 2.46 13.31
CA THR A 68 16.78 3.54 14.29
C THR A 68 15.59 4.50 14.33
N THR A 69 14.96 4.82 13.20
CA THR A 69 13.72 5.62 13.18
C THR A 69 12.59 4.98 13.97
N ALA A 70 12.40 3.66 13.84
CA ALA A 70 11.40 2.94 14.63
C ALA A 70 11.74 2.98 16.15
N LEU A 71 13.01 2.83 16.52
CA LEU A 71 13.45 2.92 17.92
C LEU A 71 13.30 4.36 18.47
N ASP A 72 13.58 5.39 17.67
CA ASP A 72 13.34 6.79 18.04
C ASP A 72 11.85 7.06 18.29
N ALA A 73 10.97 6.51 17.45
CA ALA A 73 9.53 6.57 17.64
C ALA A 73 9.10 5.90 18.97
N LEU A 74 9.64 4.72 19.27
CA LEU A 74 9.42 4.04 20.55
C LEU A 74 9.91 4.86 21.74
N SER A 75 11.05 5.54 21.60
CA SER A 75 11.56 6.42 22.66
C SER A 75 10.55 7.54 22.94
N ARG A 76 10.05 8.23 21.91
CA ARG A 76 9.07 9.32 22.06
C ARG A 76 7.76 8.86 22.69
N LEU A 77 7.24 7.70 22.27
CA LEU A 77 6.04 7.11 22.86
C LEU A 77 6.28 6.70 24.32
N GLY A 78 7.41 6.03 24.59
CA GLY A 78 7.79 5.60 25.94
C GLY A 78 7.99 6.74 26.91
N ASP A 79 8.64 7.83 26.49
CA ASP A 79 8.83 9.05 27.29
C ASP A 79 7.49 9.75 27.60
N ALA A 80 6.49 9.57 26.73
CA ALA A 80 5.12 10.04 26.94
C ALA A 80 4.25 9.02 27.72
N GLY A 81 4.77 7.84 28.08
CA GLY A 81 4.04 6.79 28.76
C GLY A 81 2.96 6.10 27.91
N ILE A 82 3.06 6.19 26.58
CA ILE A 82 2.09 5.64 25.65
C ILE A 82 2.58 4.29 25.11
N PRO A 83 1.90 3.17 25.41
CA PRO A 83 2.25 1.85 24.90
C PRO A 83 1.96 1.73 23.39
N LEU A 84 2.80 0.94 22.70
CA LEU A 84 2.60 0.53 21.33
C LEU A 84 2.15 -0.93 21.25
N VAL A 85 1.04 -1.18 20.59
CA VAL A 85 0.60 -2.51 20.14
C VAL A 85 0.81 -2.59 18.63
N ALA A 86 1.64 -3.52 18.16
CA ALA A 86 1.99 -3.61 16.76
C ALA A 86 1.95 -5.05 16.26
N ILE A 87 1.56 -5.25 15.01
CA ILE A 87 1.64 -6.53 14.32
C ILE A 87 2.55 -6.40 13.09
N ALA A 88 3.17 -7.50 12.67
CA ALA A 88 3.90 -7.52 11.41
C ALA A 88 2.92 -7.69 10.24
N GLY A 89 3.10 -6.88 9.18
CA GLY A 89 2.40 -6.99 7.91
C GLY A 89 3.15 -7.86 6.90
N ASN A 90 2.74 -7.86 5.64
CA ASN A 90 3.35 -8.72 4.62
C ASN A 90 4.75 -8.27 4.18
N HIS A 91 5.09 -6.98 4.31
CA HIS A 91 6.42 -6.45 3.99
C HIS A 91 7.45 -6.73 5.07
N ASP A 92 7.06 -6.88 6.31
CA ASP A 92 7.95 -7.09 7.45
C ASP A 92 7.77 -8.45 8.16
N MET A 93 6.81 -9.26 7.69
CA MET A 93 6.71 -10.68 8.07
C MET A 93 7.64 -11.55 7.23
N THR A 94 8.32 -12.49 7.86
CA THR A 94 9.18 -13.44 7.13
C THR A 94 8.35 -14.51 6.42
N LYS A 95 8.76 -14.88 5.20
CA LYS A 95 8.11 -15.97 4.43
C LYS A 95 8.47 -17.37 4.95
N SER A 96 9.22 -17.47 6.04
CA SER A 96 9.65 -18.73 6.65
C SER A 96 9.60 -18.64 8.16
N ARG A 97 9.07 -19.66 8.82
CA ARG A 97 9.05 -19.77 10.29
C ARG A 97 10.44 -19.90 10.92
N TYR A 98 11.47 -20.17 10.10
CA TYR A 98 12.86 -20.33 10.54
C TYR A 98 13.67 -19.04 10.51
N THR A 99 13.11 -17.95 9.97
CA THR A 99 13.75 -16.64 9.95
C THR A 99 13.01 -15.69 10.89
N THR A 100 13.71 -14.72 11.41
CA THR A 100 13.15 -13.78 12.41
C THR A 100 12.73 -12.49 11.71
N SER A 101 11.52 -12.01 12.00
CA SER A 101 11.05 -10.70 11.59
C SER A 101 11.88 -9.57 12.19
N PRO A 102 12.09 -8.44 11.48
CA PRO A 102 12.71 -7.25 12.05
C PRO A 102 11.98 -6.70 13.28
N PHE A 103 10.70 -7.03 13.47
CA PHE A 103 9.92 -6.67 14.66
C PHE A 103 10.57 -7.14 15.97
N ARG A 104 11.36 -8.20 15.91
CA ARG A 104 12.09 -8.67 17.10
C ARG A 104 12.97 -7.58 17.72
N VAL A 105 13.49 -6.63 16.94
CA VAL A 105 14.32 -5.56 17.47
C VAL A 105 13.56 -4.64 18.43
N LEU A 106 12.24 -4.51 18.23
CA LEU A 106 11.40 -3.67 19.07
C LEU A 106 11.28 -4.20 20.51
N GLU A 107 11.35 -5.54 20.69
CA GLU A 107 11.30 -6.18 22.02
C GLU A 107 12.51 -5.83 22.91
N TYR A 108 13.62 -5.36 22.33
CA TYR A 108 14.81 -4.94 23.08
C TYR A 108 14.77 -3.48 23.55
N HIS A 109 13.72 -2.75 23.16
CA HIS A 109 13.55 -1.37 23.58
C HIS A 109 12.86 -1.30 24.96
N ARG A 110 13.23 -0.26 25.75
CA ARG A 110 12.68 -0.04 27.13
C ARG A 110 11.23 0.45 27.16
N ALA A 111 10.72 1.02 26.06
CA ALA A 111 9.34 1.47 25.97
C ALA A 111 8.37 0.28 26.03
N PRO A 112 7.15 0.48 26.56
CA PRO A 112 6.14 -0.57 26.56
C PRO A 112 5.67 -0.86 25.12
N VAL A 113 6.14 -1.98 24.56
CA VAL A 113 5.78 -2.44 23.21
C VAL A 113 5.32 -3.89 23.24
N HIS A 114 4.20 -4.16 22.56
CA HIS A 114 3.67 -5.50 22.32
C HIS A 114 3.67 -5.75 20.83
N ALA A 115 4.63 -6.56 20.35
CA ALA A 115 4.86 -6.80 18.93
C ALA A 115 4.53 -8.25 18.55
N ALA A 116 3.45 -8.47 17.77
CA ALA A 116 3.07 -9.78 17.28
C ALA A 116 3.63 -9.99 15.86
N TYR A 117 4.55 -10.97 15.70
CA TYR A 117 5.22 -11.30 14.44
C TYR A 117 5.50 -12.80 14.27
N ARG A 118 4.84 -13.65 15.06
CA ARG A 118 5.10 -15.11 15.11
C ARG A 118 3.96 -15.87 14.44
N HIS A 119 3.64 -15.72 13.23
CA HIS A 119 2.64 -16.48 12.44
C HIS A 119 1.53 -17.20 13.26
N ARG A 120 1.01 -16.55 14.29
CA ARG A 120 -0.02 -17.07 15.19
C ARG A 120 -0.76 -15.94 15.89
N TYR A 121 -1.91 -16.23 16.41
CA TYR A 121 -2.66 -15.37 17.29
C TYR A 121 -1.89 -15.14 18.62
N GLU A 122 -1.84 -13.90 19.07
CA GLU A 122 -1.35 -13.46 20.36
C GLU A 122 -2.34 -12.43 20.93
N PHE A 123 -2.27 -12.13 22.23
CA PHE A 123 -3.07 -11.07 22.82
C PHE A 123 -2.32 -10.33 23.92
N VAL A 124 -2.78 -9.13 24.23
CA VAL A 124 -2.30 -8.32 25.34
C VAL A 124 -3.46 -7.53 25.94
N ASP A 125 -3.48 -7.44 27.26
CA ASP A 125 -4.45 -6.64 28.02
C ASP A 125 -3.80 -5.31 28.39
N ILE A 126 -4.45 -4.19 28.02
CA ILE A 126 -4.05 -2.82 28.38
C ILE A 126 -5.27 -2.13 28.99
N GLY A 127 -5.19 -1.80 30.27
CA GLY A 127 -6.36 -1.33 31.02
C GLY A 127 -7.47 -2.37 31.02
N ASP A 128 -8.64 -1.97 30.56
CA ASP A 128 -9.86 -2.80 30.48
C ASP A 128 -10.10 -3.37 29.05
N ILE A 129 -9.14 -3.22 28.15
CA ILE A 129 -9.27 -3.69 26.76
C ILE A 129 -8.26 -4.80 26.46
N ARG A 130 -8.75 -5.88 25.86
CA ARG A 130 -7.93 -6.93 25.25
C ARG A 130 -7.71 -6.64 23.78
N PHE A 131 -6.43 -6.54 23.40
CA PHE A 131 -6.00 -6.45 22.03
C PHE A 131 -5.66 -7.84 21.50
N HIS A 132 -6.44 -8.31 20.52
CA HIS A 132 -6.25 -9.58 19.82
C HIS A 132 -5.41 -9.32 18.58
N LEU A 133 -4.26 -9.98 18.46
CA LEU A 133 -3.25 -9.69 17.47
C LEU A 133 -3.08 -10.87 16.51
N ILE A 134 -3.44 -10.68 15.24
CA ILE A 134 -3.20 -11.66 14.18
C ILE A 134 -2.30 -10.97 13.14
N PRO A 135 -0.96 -11.21 13.17
CA PRO A 135 -0.05 -10.67 12.18
C PRO A 135 -0.33 -11.26 10.80
N ASN A 136 0.34 -10.74 9.75
CA ASN A 136 0.23 -11.32 8.43
C ASN A 136 0.59 -12.82 8.46
N LEU A 137 -0.24 -13.65 7.87
CA LEU A 137 -0.08 -15.09 7.79
C LEU A 137 0.23 -15.53 6.36
N LEU A 138 0.93 -16.67 6.20
CA LEU A 138 1.42 -17.15 4.92
C LEU A 138 0.32 -17.66 3.99
N GLN A 139 -0.79 -18.14 4.56
CA GLN A 139 -1.90 -18.78 3.85
C GLN A 139 -3.23 -18.17 4.33
N PRO A 140 -4.18 -17.89 3.44
CA PRO A 140 -5.51 -17.39 3.81
C PRO A 140 -6.24 -18.29 4.83
N SER A 141 -6.13 -19.62 4.71
CA SER A 141 -6.75 -20.57 5.64
C SER A 141 -6.28 -20.42 7.08
N GLN A 142 -5.02 -20.00 7.29
CA GLN A 142 -4.45 -19.81 8.63
C GLN A 142 -5.13 -18.66 9.38
N TYR A 143 -5.64 -17.62 8.68
CA TYR A 143 -6.38 -16.55 9.34
C TYR A 143 -7.63 -17.08 10.04
N ARG A 144 -8.35 -18.02 9.41
CA ARG A 144 -9.53 -18.63 10.01
C ARG A 144 -9.16 -19.47 11.23
N GLU A 145 -8.11 -20.29 11.12
CA GLU A 145 -7.63 -21.13 12.23
C GLU A 145 -7.21 -20.29 13.44
N GLU A 146 -6.46 -19.20 13.21
CA GLU A 146 -6.00 -18.32 14.29
C GLU A 146 -7.15 -17.47 14.86
N PHE A 147 -8.12 -17.07 14.03
CA PHE A 147 -9.31 -16.36 14.46
C PHE A 147 -10.23 -17.20 15.34
N ASP A 148 -10.36 -18.50 15.04
CA ASP A 148 -11.19 -19.43 15.83
C ASP A 148 -10.57 -19.71 17.22
N ARG A 149 -9.27 -19.39 17.43
CA ARG A 149 -8.59 -19.46 18.74
C ARG A 149 -8.86 -18.25 19.63
N ILE A 150 -9.49 -17.20 19.12
CA ILE A 150 -9.72 -15.99 19.89
C ILE A 150 -10.77 -16.23 20.97
N GLU A 151 -10.35 -16.10 22.21
CA GLU A 151 -11.23 -16.06 23.37
C GLU A 151 -11.43 -14.58 23.79
N PRO A 152 -12.63 -14.00 23.58
CA PRO A 152 -12.89 -12.64 24.02
C PRO A 152 -12.68 -12.48 25.53
N ALA A 153 -12.27 -11.27 25.94
CA ALA A 153 -12.23 -10.94 27.35
C ALA A 153 -13.62 -11.10 27.97
N GLY A 154 -13.71 -11.72 29.13
CA GLY A 154 -14.99 -11.96 29.82
C GLY A 154 -15.64 -10.65 30.33
N THR A 155 -14.81 -9.66 30.68
CA THR A 155 -15.21 -8.31 31.09
C THR A 155 -14.26 -7.31 30.46
N GLY A 156 -14.80 -6.20 29.92
CA GLY A 156 -14.00 -5.19 29.21
C GLY A 156 -14.13 -5.24 27.69
N GLY A 157 -13.42 -4.34 27.01
CA GLY A 157 -13.48 -4.20 25.57
C GLY A 157 -12.57 -5.19 24.83
N ASN A 158 -12.89 -5.44 23.57
CA ASN A 158 -12.12 -6.30 22.68
C ASN A 158 -11.78 -5.57 21.38
N VAL A 159 -10.49 -5.46 21.08
CA VAL A 159 -9.98 -4.85 19.83
C VAL A 159 -9.21 -5.90 19.03
N LEU A 160 -9.61 -6.14 17.80
CA LEU A 160 -8.85 -6.99 16.87
C LEU A 160 -7.90 -6.13 16.05
N VAL A 161 -6.65 -6.58 15.92
CA VAL A 161 -5.64 -5.98 15.03
C VAL A 161 -5.17 -7.06 14.05
N THR A 162 -5.34 -6.81 12.75
CA THR A 162 -4.91 -7.76 11.72
C THR A 162 -4.48 -7.06 10.44
N HIS A 163 -3.75 -7.77 9.58
CA HIS A 163 -3.17 -7.23 8.35
C HIS A 163 -3.49 -8.12 7.16
N GLY A 164 -4.21 -7.60 6.21
CA GLY A 164 -4.59 -8.28 4.97
C GLY A 164 -5.77 -7.58 4.29
N LEU A 165 -6.15 -8.06 3.10
CA LEU A 165 -7.20 -7.45 2.30
C LEU A 165 -8.56 -8.11 2.62
N ALA A 166 -9.50 -7.35 3.18
CA ALA A 166 -10.85 -7.84 3.38
C ALA A 166 -11.54 -8.09 2.03
N SER A 167 -12.18 -9.25 1.87
CA SER A 167 -12.88 -9.66 0.64
C SER A 167 -13.99 -8.69 0.19
N THR A 168 -14.41 -7.78 1.07
CA THR A 168 -15.38 -6.72 0.78
C THR A 168 -14.79 -5.53 0.02
N ILE A 169 -13.45 -5.39 -0.03
CA ILE A 169 -12.76 -4.31 -0.75
C ILE A 169 -12.79 -4.58 -2.26
N LYS A 170 -13.45 -3.69 -3.00
CA LYS A 170 -13.52 -3.72 -4.47
C LYS A 170 -12.74 -2.53 -5.03
N ASP A 171 -11.43 -2.56 -4.93
CA ASP A 171 -10.57 -1.53 -5.52
C ASP A 171 -9.91 -2.05 -6.80
N ARG A 172 -10.18 -1.36 -7.93
CA ARG A 172 -9.60 -1.70 -9.23
C ARG A 172 -8.07 -1.55 -9.28
N ARG A 173 -7.49 -0.78 -8.36
CA ARG A 173 -6.05 -0.56 -8.26
C ARG A 173 -5.30 -1.82 -7.78
N LEU A 174 -5.98 -2.70 -7.04
CA LEU A 174 -5.39 -3.91 -6.48
C LEU A 174 -5.17 -5.02 -7.53
N GLY A 175 -5.72 -4.86 -8.74
CA GLY A 175 -5.62 -5.85 -9.80
C GLY A 175 -6.27 -7.19 -9.41
N THR A 176 -5.67 -8.28 -9.91
CA THR A 176 -6.09 -9.66 -9.58
C THR A 176 -5.27 -10.28 -8.47
N VAL A 177 -4.55 -9.47 -7.68
CA VAL A 177 -3.69 -9.98 -6.60
C VAL A 177 -4.56 -10.46 -5.45
N MET A 178 -4.81 -11.76 -5.38
CA MET A 178 -5.49 -12.45 -4.27
C MET A 178 -4.54 -12.68 -3.06
N GLU A 179 -3.50 -11.86 -2.95
CA GLU A 179 -2.55 -12.01 -1.84
C GLU A 179 -3.16 -11.50 -0.53
N HIS A 180 -3.10 -12.35 0.50
CA HIS A 180 -3.46 -12.01 1.88
C HIS A 180 -4.94 -11.65 2.10
N GLU A 181 -5.86 -12.28 1.36
CA GLU A 181 -7.30 -12.07 1.55
C GLU A 181 -7.75 -12.52 2.94
N ILE A 182 -8.51 -11.65 3.60
CA ILE A 182 -9.15 -11.92 4.90
C ILE A 182 -10.64 -12.17 4.66
N ASP A 183 -11.13 -13.33 5.12
CA ASP A 183 -12.55 -13.66 5.07
C ASP A 183 -13.38 -12.62 5.84
N ALA A 184 -14.52 -12.22 5.27
CA ALA A 184 -15.44 -11.27 5.88
C ALA A 184 -15.97 -11.70 7.26
N THR A 185 -15.92 -13.00 7.60
CA THR A 185 -16.31 -13.52 8.92
C THR A 185 -15.43 -12.99 10.06
N ILE A 186 -14.21 -12.53 9.75
CA ILE A 186 -13.31 -11.89 10.73
C ILE A 186 -13.85 -10.51 11.15
N LEU A 187 -14.68 -9.85 10.32
CA LEU A 187 -15.34 -8.59 10.62
C LEU A 187 -16.53 -8.79 11.58
N SER A 188 -16.28 -9.48 12.69
CA SER A 188 -17.29 -9.91 13.65
C SER A 188 -17.71 -8.78 14.59
N PRO A 189 -19.02 -8.65 14.92
CA PRO A 189 -19.52 -7.68 15.89
C PRO A 189 -19.10 -7.96 17.34
N ARG A 190 -18.42 -9.09 17.61
CA ARG A 190 -17.89 -9.42 18.94
C ARG A 190 -16.72 -8.51 19.37
N PHE A 191 -16.16 -7.72 18.45
CA PHE A 191 -15.12 -6.74 18.73
C PHE A 191 -15.73 -5.33 18.78
N ASP A 192 -15.27 -4.51 19.71
CA ASP A 192 -15.64 -3.10 19.78
C ASP A 192 -14.98 -2.29 18.65
N TYR A 193 -13.78 -2.71 18.25
CA TYR A 193 -13.05 -2.13 17.12
C TYR A 193 -12.18 -3.17 16.43
N ILE A 194 -12.07 -3.07 15.10
CA ILE A 194 -11.17 -3.90 14.28
C ILE A 194 -10.25 -2.96 13.52
N ALA A 195 -8.96 -3.00 13.86
CA ALA A 195 -7.90 -2.26 13.22
C ALA A 195 -7.27 -3.08 12.08
N LEU A 196 -7.45 -2.63 10.85
CA LEU A 196 -6.98 -3.30 9.64
C LEU A 196 -5.82 -2.52 9.01
N GLY A 197 -4.77 -3.23 8.57
CA GLY A 197 -3.72 -2.73 7.69
C GLY A 197 -3.67 -3.47 6.38
N HIS A 198 -2.77 -3.09 5.46
CA HIS A 198 -2.58 -3.59 4.09
C HIS A 198 -3.21 -2.72 3.00
N TYR A 199 -4.40 -2.19 3.19
CA TYR A 199 -5.03 -1.30 2.24
C TYR A 199 -4.65 0.15 2.56
N HIS A 200 -3.95 0.81 1.64
CA HIS A 200 -3.36 2.14 1.87
C HIS A 200 -4.37 3.28 1.85
N GLY A 201 -5.62 3.05 1.41
CA GLY A 201 -6.71 4.02 1.47
C GLY A 201 -7.44 3.93 2.82
N ARG A 202 -7.78 5.09 3.42
CA ARG A 202 -8.64 5.11 4.59
C ARG A 202 -10.04 4.65 4.23
N GLN A 203 -10.53 3.58 4.86
CA GLN A 203 -11.85 3.04 4.51
C GLN A 203 -12.52 2.33 5.68
N LYS A 204 -13.80 2.63 5.89
CA LYS A 204 -14.70 1.84 6.72
C LYS A 204 -15.19 0.63 5.94
N VAL A 205 -15.01 -0.58 6.49
CA VAL A 205 -15.41 -1.83 5.83
C VAL A 205 -16.53 -2.58 6.57
N ALA A 206 -16.71 -2.28 7.86
CA ALA A 206 -17.85 -2.74 8.66
C ALA A 206 -18.23 -1.68 9.71
N ALA A 207 -19.27 -1.90 10.49
CA ALA A 207 -19.72 -0.95 11.51
C ALA A 207 -18.59 -0.57 12.49
N ASN A 208 -17.74 -1.54 12.84
CA ASN A 208 -16.64 -1.48 13.80
C ASN A 208 -15.25 -1.73 13.18
N ALA A 209 -15.12 -1.82 11.85
CA ALA A 209 -13.87 -2.19 11.18
C ALA A 209 -13.42 -1.12 10.19
N TRP A 210 -12.12 -0.77 10.28
CA TRP A 210 -11.52 0.29 9.48
C TRP A 210 -10.10 -0.07 9.04
N TYR A 211 -9.79 0.31 7.80
CA TYR A 211 -8.42 0.59 7.37
C TYR A 211 -8.09 2.05 7.73
N CYS A 212 -6.98 2.26 8.43
CA CYS A 212 -6.50 3.63 8.69
C CYS A 212 -5.90 4.28 7.44
N GLY A 213 -5.49 3.47 6.48
CA GLY A 213 -4.67 3.86 5.35
C GLY A 213 -3.19 4.03 5.73
N SER A 214 -2.34 4.29 4.74
CA SER A 214 -0.95 4.63 4.97
C SER A 214 -0.77 6.11 5.31
N GLN A 215 0.27 6.45 6.06
CA GLN A 215 0.63 7.84 6.31
C GLN A 215 1.16 8.52 5.05
N GLU A 216 1.92 7.79 4.24
CA GLU A 216 2.53 8.27 3.00
C GLU A 216 1.84 7.70 1.77
N PHE A 217 1.93 8.40 0.64
CA PHE A 217 1.55 7.85 -0.65
C PHE A 217 2.61 6.84 -1.11
N ILE A 218 2.27 5.57 -1.19
CA ILE A 218 3.19 4.51 -1.59
C ILE A 218 3.26 4.41 -3.11
N THR A 219 2.12 4.64 -3.78
CA THR A 219 2.02 4.65 -5.25
C THR A 219 1.27 5.89 -5.75
N PHE A 220 1.50 6.26 -7.01
CA PHE A 220 0.77 7.35 -7.65
C PHE A 220 -0.73 7.06 -7.85
N ALA A 221 -1.16 5.80 -7.77
CA ALA A 221 -2.56 5.44 -7.88
C ALA A 221 -3.38 5.90 -6.65
N GLU A 222 -2.72 6.25 -5.57
CA GLU A 222 -3.31 6.68 -4.31
C GLU A 222 -3.61 8.19 -4.25
N ILE A 223 -3.46 8.92 -5.36
CA ILE A 223 -3.56 10.39 -5.42
C ILE A 223 -4.86 10.95 -4.82
N HIS A 224 -5.93 10.18 -4.81
CA HIS A 224 -7.22 10.58 -4.25
C HIS A 224 -7.48 10.00 -2.85
N ASP A 225 -6.48 9.34 -2.25
CA ASP A 225 -6.63 8.76 -0.91
C ASP A 225 -6.34 9.81 0.17
N ASP A 226 -7.13 9.77 1.25
CA ASP A 226 -6.82 10.50 2.46
C ASP A 226 -5.72 9.78 3.24
N LYS A 227 -4.66 10.50 3.60
CA LYS A 227 -3.52 9.97 4.34
C LYS A 227 -3.55 10.35 5.82
N GLY A 228 -2.86 9.56 6.66
CA GLY A 228 -2.77 9.82 8.10
C GLY A 228 -3.10 8.59 8.94
N GLY A 229 -3.78 8.80 10.05
CA GLY A 229 -4.23 7.77 10.99
C GLY A 229 -5.69 7.99 11.40
N LEU A 230 -6.13 7.23 12.39
CA LEU A 230 -7.44 7.34 13.01
C LEU A 230 -7.29 7.52 14.52
N LEU A 231 -8.13 8.36 15.12
CA LEU A 231 -8.32 8.50 16.57
C LEU A 231 -9.65 7.87 16.94
N ILE A 232 -9.61 6.88 17.82
CA ILE A 232 -10.78 6.13 18.24
C ILE A 232 -11.04 6.37 19.73
N ASP A 233 -12.30 6.65 20.09
CA ASP A 233 -12.77 6.64 21.48
C ASP A 233 -13.72 5.45 21.65
N THR A 234 -13.25 4.37 22.23
CA THR A 234 -14.04 3.14 22.39
C THR A 234 -15.23 3.32 23.33
N ALA A 235 -15.16 4.26 24.30
CA ALA A 235 -16.27 4.54 25.21
C ALA A 235 -17.42 5.28 24.51
N LYS A 236 -17.10 6.13 23.51
CA LYS A 236 -18.08 6.87 22.73
C LYS A 236 -18.46 6.17 21.42
N GLY A 237 -17.67 5.19 20.99
CA GLY A 237 -17.82 4.54 19.68
C GLY A 237 -17.52 5.48 18.51
N THR A 238 -16.67 6.53 18.71
CA THR A 238 -16.29 7.45 17.64
C THR A 238 -14.99 7.06 16.98
N VAL A 239 -14.88 7.31 15.68
CA VAL A 239 -13.68 7.11 14.86
C VAL A 239 -13.47 8.38 14.04
N ASP A 240 -12.44 9.13 14.36
CA ASP A 240 -12.14 10.42 13.75
C ASP A 240 -10.81 10.35 12.98
N PRO A 241 -10.71 10.98 11.79
CA PRO A 241 -9.45 11.12 11.09
C PRO A 241 -8.42 11.87 11.95
N LEU A 242 -7.17 11.35 11.96
CA LEU A 242 -6.03 12.02 12.56
C LEU A 242 -5.06 12.42 11.44
N PRO A 243 -5.03 13.71 11.05
CA PRO A 243 -4.07 14.19 10.06
C PRO A 243 -2.62 14.01 10.58
N LEU A 244 -1.78 13.39 9.77
CA LEU A 244 -0.35 13.22 10.03
C LEU A 244 0.45 13.83 8.88
N PRO A 245 1.68 14.29 9.11
CA PRO A 245 2.56 14.78 8.04
C PRO A 245 2.76 13.70 6.95
N CYS A 246 2.69 14.10 5.70
CA CYS A 246 3.01 13.24 4.55
C CYS A 246 3.57 14.07 3.40
N THR A 247 4.30 13.44 2.48
CA THR A 247 4.76 14.09 1.25
C THR A 247 3.55 14.47 0.39
N PRO A 248 3.40 15.74 -0.02
CA PRO A 248 2.29 16.13 -0.87
C PRO A 248 2.26 15.37 -2.20
N MET A 249 1.07 14.98 -2.66
CA MET A 249 0.84 14.48 -4.01
C MET A 249 -0.19 15.36 -4.72
N LEU A 250 0.21 15.96 -5.83
CA LEU A 250 -0.55 16.97 -6.55
C LEU A 250 -1.16 16.38 -7.83
N ASP A 251 -2.45 16.59 -8.02
CA ASP A 251 -3.10 16.34 -9.29
C ASP A 251 -2.96 17.56 -10.20
N LEU A 252 -2.14 17.45 -11.26
CA LEU A 252 -1.97 18.53 -12.25
C LEU A 252 -3.11 18.57 -13.27
N GLY A 253 -4.10 17.69 -13.09
CA GLY A 253 -5.30 17.62 -13.91
C GLY A 253 -5.06 17.01 -15.29
N ASP A 254 -6.10 17.08 -16.08
CA ASP A 254 -6.10 16.63 -17.47
C ASP A 254 -5.51 17.69 -18.39
N LEU A 255 -4.67 17.28 -19.34
CA LEU A 255 -4.16 18.11 -20.43
C LEU A 255 -4.74 17.57 -21.74
N GLU A 256 -5.54 18.39 -22.41
CA GLU A 256 -6.05 18.08 -23.75
C GLU A 256 -4.92 18.25 -24.76
N CYS A 257 -4.52 17.16 -25.42
CA CYS A 257 -3.34 17.10 -26.28
C CYS A 257 -3.68 16.96 -27.77
N GLY A 258 -4.97 17.00 -28.15
CA GLY A 258 -5.38 16.84 -29.52
C GLY A 258 -4.69 17.84 -30.47
N GLY A 259 -3.89 17.30 -31.41
CA GLY A 259 -3.17 18.11 -32.39
C GLY A 259 -1.86 18.72 -31.92
N LEU A 260 -1.45 18.56 -30.65
CA LEU A 260 -0.16 19.08 -30.16
C LEU A 260 1.01 18.27 -30.72
N GLY A 261 2.03 19.00 -31.19
CA GLY A 261 3.33 18.41 -31.54
C GLY A 261 4.17 18.08 -30.31
N SER A 262 5.26 17.33 -30.51
CA SER A 262 6.14 16.88 -29.42
C SER A 262 6.71 18.03 -28.57
N ARG A 263 7.06 19.15 -29.19
CA ARG A 263 7.60 20.32 -28.50
C ARG A 263 6.55 21.00 -27.62
N GLU A 264 5.39 21.29 -28.19
CA GLU A 264 4.28 21.95 -27.48
C GLU A 264 3.82 21.10 -26.28
N LEU A 265 3.69 19.79 -26.50
CA LEU A 265 3.34 18.84 -25.45
C LEU A 265 4.38 18.82 -24.31
N GLY A 266 5.65 18.86 -24.63
CA GLY A 266 6.73 18.94 -23.66
C GLY A 266 6.70 20.25 -22.86
N GLU A 267 6.51 21.38 -23.54
CA GLU A 267 6.42 22.71 -22.93
C GLU A 267 5.23 22.82 -21.96
N GLU A 268 4.06 22.29 -22.33
CA GLU A 268 2.87 22.24 -21.48
C GLU A 268 3.08 21.38 -20.22
N ILE A 269 3.65 20.18 -20.36
CA ILE A 269 3.99 19.32 -19.22
C ILE A 269 4.97 20.04 -18.28
N SER A 270 6.03 20.65 -18.82
CA SER A 270 7.04 21.37 -18.03
C SER A 270 6.45 22.60 -17.35
N GLY A 271 5.57 23.34 -18.05
CA GLY A 271 4.85 24.49 -17.51
C GLY A 271 3.98 24.12 -16.30
N ARG A 272 3.18 23.07 -16.40
CA ARG A 272 2.35 22.59 -15.28
C ARG A 272 3.19 22.09 -14.10
N ALA A 273 4.25 21.33 -14.37
CA ALA A 273 5.17 20.87 -13.32
C ALA A 273 5.83 22.03 -12.57
N ARG A 274 6.23 23.11 -13.29
CA ARG A 274 6.81 24.31 -12.72
C ARG A 274 5.80 25.09 -11.88
N SER A 275 4.57 25.24 -12.37
CA SER A 275 3.49 25.94 -11.66
C SER A 275 3.03 25.21 -10.40
N ALA A 276 3.23 23.91 -10.33
CA ALA A 276 2.88 23.09 -9.16
C ALA A 276 3.86 23.28 -7.99
N ARG A 277 5.04 23.84 -8.23
CA ARG A 277 6.03 24.14 -7.20
C ARG A 277 5.63 25.38 -6.40
N THR A 278 4.66 25.24 -5.50
CA THR A 278 4.14 26.35 -4.68
C THR A 278 4.85 26.50 -3.32
N SER A 279 5.68 25.53 -2.93
CA SER A 279 6.43 25.54 -1.66
C SER A 279 7.83 24.94 -1.85
N ASP A 280 8.69 25.15 -0.85
CA ASP A 280 10.02 24.53 -0.81
C ASP A 280 9.96 23.02 -0.48
N GLU A 281 8.78 22.54 -0.10
CA GLU A 281 8.56 21.12 0.24
C GLU A 281 8.49 20.27 -1.03
N PRO A 282 9.31 19.20 -1.11
CA PRO A 282 9.29 18.30 -2.26
C PRO A 282 7.94 17.60 -2.41
N ALA A 283 7.28 17.75 -3.56
CA ALA A 283 5.98 17.14 -3.86
C ALA A 283 6.09 16.11 -4.98
N MET A 284 5.24 15.09 -4.94
CA MET A 284 4.96 14.21 -6.07
C MET A 284 3.80 14.78 -6.88
N ALA A 285 3.71 14.43 -8.18
CA ALA A 285 2.60 14.89 -9.00
C ALA A 285 2.18 13.87 -10.06
N VAL A 286 0.90 13.95 -10.44
CA VAL A 286 0.32 13.18 -11.54
C VAL A 286 -0.26 14.15 -12.57
N ILE A 287 -0.05 13.88 -13.85
CA ILE A 287 -0.68 14.58 -14.96
C ILE A 287 -1.27 13.55 -15.93
N THR A 288 -2.50 13.79 -16.39
CA THR A 288 -3.17 12.92 -17.37
C THR A 288 -3.21 13.62 -18.72
N LEU A 289 -2.63 13.00 -19.74
CA LEU A 289 -2.66 13.48 -21.11
C LEU A 289 -3.84 12.81 -21.84
N ARG A 290 -4.82 13.61 -22.27
CA ARG A 290 -5.96 13.14 -23.07
C ARG A 290 -5.70 13.37 -24.54
N GLU A 291 -6.12 12.44 -25.38
CA GLU A 291 -5.97 12.49 -26.84
C GLU A 291 -4.52 12.73 -27.30
N ALA A 292 -3.54 12.36 -26.48
CA ALA A 292 -2.14 12.50 -26.84
C ALA A 292 -1.74 11.50 -27.92
N ASP A 293 -1.15 12.00 -29.02
CA ASP A 293 -0.48 11.11 -29.97
C ASP A 293 0.74 10.47 -29.29
N ARG A 294 0.73 9.14 -29.26
CA ARG A 294 1.82 8.36 -28.66
C ARG A 294 3.17 8.63 -29.31
N ARG A 295 3.20 8.90 -30.65
CA ARG A 295 4.44 9.22 -31.36
C ARG A 295 4.93 10.60 -30.99
N ALA A 296 4.03 11.58 -30.89
CA ALA A 296 4.38 12.94 -30.44
C ALA A 296 4.95 12.90 -29.00
N PHE A 297 4.33 12.14 -28.10
CA PHE A 297 4.83 11.97 -26.73
C PHE A 297 6.22 11.29 -26.70
N GLN A 298 6.45 10.25 -27.49
CA GLN A 298 7.74 9.57 -27.58
C GLN A 298 8.85 10.43 -28.19
N ALA A 299 8.47 11.40 -29.02
CA ALA A 299 9.38 12.33 -29.68
C ALA A 299 9.66 13.62 -28.86
N ILE A 300 9.10 13.75 -27.64
CA ILE A 300 9.46 14.86 -26.75
C ILE A 300 10.95 14.80 -26.42
N ASP A 301 11.62 15.95 -26.48
CA ASP A 301 13.02 16.06 -26.08
C ASP A 301 13.15 15.56 -24.62
N PRO A 302 13.99 14.54 -24.35
CA PRO A 302 14.23 14.05 -23.00
C PRO A 302 14.67 15.12 -22.02
N ALA A 303 15.36 16.19 -22.48
CA ALA A 303 15.78 17.30 -21.63
C ALA A 303 14.59 18.08 -21.04
N ILE A 304 13.53 18.28 -21.82
CA ILE A 304 12.30 18.95 -21.36
C ILE A 304 11.59 18.11 -20.30
N LEU A 305 11.48 16.80 -20.52
CA LEU A 305 10.88 15.89 -19.52
C LEU A 305 11.75 15.79 -18.25
N GLN A 306 13.06 15.84 -18.38
CA GLN A 306 13.99 15.85 -17.26
C GLN A 306 13.86 17.16 -16.46
N GLU A 307 13.74 18.30 -17.14
CA GLU A 307 13.45 19.58 -16.49
C GLU A 307 12.13 19.51 -15.71
N ALA A 308 11.04 19.05 -16.32
CA ALA A 308 9.76 18.89 -15.64
C ALA A 308 9.87 18.01 -14.38
N ARG A 309 10.57 16.88 -14.49
CA ARG A 309 10.81 15.98 -13.36
C ARG A 309 11.71 16.59 -12.28
N SER A 310 12.60 17.51 -12.62
CA SER A 310 13.49 18.15 -11.65
C SER A 310 12.76 19.13 -10.72
N GLN A 311 11.59 19.62 -11.12
CA GLN A 311 10.76 20.53 -10.32
C GLN A 311 10.04 19.81 -9.17
N LEU A 312 9.89 18.50 -9.26
CA LEU A 312 9.10 17.66 -8.36
C LEU A 312 9.95 16.52 -7.79
N LEU A 313 9.53 15.95 -6.67
CA LEU A 313 10.13 14.73 -6.13
C LEU A 313 9.94 13.56 -7.11
N GLY A 314 8.73 13.45 -7.67
CA GLY A 314 8.37 12.48 -8.69
C GLY A 314 7.22 12.97 -9.55
N LEU A 315 7.24 12.65 -10.85
CA LEU A 315 6.20 13.02 -11.82
C LEU A 315 5.73 11.77 -12.55
N LYS A 316 4.44 11.43 -12.40
CA LYS A 316 3.76 10.41 -13.18
C LYS A 316 2.98 11.05 -14.32
N ILE A 317 3.30 10.67 -15.55
CA ILE A 317 2.55 11.05 -16.73
C ILE A 317 1.70 9.87 -17.16
N ILE A 318 0.39 10.05 -17.24
CA ILE A 318 -0.58 9.05 -17.67
C ILE A 318 -1.06 9.43 -19.08
N LEU A 319 -0.90 8.53 -20.05
CA LEU A 319 -1.50 8.66 -21.37
C LEU A 319 -2.90 8.03 -21.31
N ALA A 320 -3.94 8.86 -21.28
CA ALA A 320 -5.31 8.39 -21.44
C ALA A 320 -5.52 8.11 -22.92
N THR A 321 -5.46 6.85 -23.31
CA THR A 321 -5.84 6.44 -24.67
C THR A 321 -7.34 6.54 -24.83
N ASP A 322 -7.78 7.17 -25.90
CA ASP A 322 -9.19 7.17 -26.32
C ASP A 322 -9.73 5.74 -26.42
N LYS A 323 -10.97 5.56 -25.96
CA LYS A 323 -11.64 4.26 -25.86
C LYS A 323 -11.97 3.65 -27.22
N ARG A 324 -11.03 3.45 -28.09
CA ARG A 324 -11.14 2.51 -29.23
C ARG A 324 -10.36 1.23 -29.00
N GLY A 325 -9.82 1.01 -27.82
CA GLY A 325 -9.21 -0.23 -27.42
C GLY A 325 -10.00 -0.81 -26.25
N ILE A 326 -10.71 -1.89 -26.50
CA ILE A 326 -11.28 -2.89 -25.56
C ILE A 326 -11.65 -2.32 -24.17
N PRO A 327 -12.93 -2.28 -23.80
CA PRO A 327 -13.32 -1.90 -22.44
C PRO A 327 -12.71 -2.89 -21.44
N LEU A 328 -11.78 -2.43 -20.61
CA LEU A 328 -11.37 -3.11 -19.37
C LEU A 328 -12.50 -3.11 -18.32
N SER A 329 -13.74 -2.93 -18.74
CA SER A 329 -14.94 -2.95 -17.89
C SER A 329 -15.94 -3.98 -18.40
N ALA A 330 -15.52 -5.22 -18.40
CA ALA A 330 -16.43 -6.32 -18.18
C ALA A 330 -15.62 -7.33 -17.38
N HIS A 331 -16.10 -7.70 -16.22
CA HIS A 331 -15.95 -9.07 -15.78
C HIS A 331 -16.52 -9.92 -16.91
N ARG A 332 -15.75 -10.18 -17.94
CA ARG A 332 -15.99 -11.31 -18.80
C ARG A 332 -15.73 -12.49 -17.88
N ASP A 333 -16.78 -13.25 -17.68
CA ASP A 333 -16.66 -14.61 -17.23
C ASP A 333 -15.54 -15.24 -18.07
N LEU A 334 -14.37 -15.46 -17.45
CA LEU A 334 -13.19 -15.97 -18.15
C LEU A 334 -13.26 -17.47 -18.40
N THR A 335 -14.36 -18.10 -17.98
CA THR A 335 -14.69 -19.49 -18.30
C THR A 335 -14.99 -19.59 -19.80
N GLY A 336 -14.06 -20.20 -20.56
CA GLY A 336 -14.19 -20.42 -22.01
C GLY A 336 -13.46 -19.44 -22.91
N VAL A 337 -12.58 -18.58 -22.38
CA VAL A 337 -11.75 -17.70 -23.21
C VAL A 337 -10.59 -18.47 -23.84
N ASP A 338 -10.49 -18.43 -25.17
CA ASP A 338 -9.31 -18.91 -25.88
C ASP A 338 -8.18 -17.88 -25.81
N TYR A 339 -7.35 -18.01 -24.77
CA TYR A 339 -6.19 -17.11 -24.54
C TYR A 339 -5.16 -17.16 -25.68
N VAL A 340 -5.08 -18.28 -26.41
CA VAL A 340 -4.16 -18.42 -27.54
C VAL A 340 -4.65 -17.62 -28.74
N ALA A 341 -5.95 -17.66 -29.01
CA ALA A 341 -6.56 -16.85 -30.07
C ALA A 341 -6.42 -15.35 -29.75
N LEU A 342 -6.73 -14.94 -28.52
CA LEU A 342 -6.61 -13.56 -28.06
C LEU A 342 -5.17 -13.02 -28.16
N PHE A 343 -4.18 -13.85 -27.81
CA PHE A 343 -2.78 -13.50 -27.97
C PHE A 343 -2.37 -13.36 -29.44
N GLY A 344 -2.92 -14.19 -30.32
CA GLY A 344 -2.70 -14.10 -31.75
C GLY A 344 -3.25 -12.80 -32.36
N GLU A 345 -4.48 -12.41 -31.97
CA GLU A 345 -5.10 -11.14 -32.37
C GLU A 345 -4.26 -9.94 -31.87
N TYR A 346 -3.90 -9.91 -30.60
CA TYR A 346 -3.04 -8.89 -30.01
C TYR A 346 -1.73 -8.70 -30.79
N LEU A 347 -1.04 -9.80 -31.12
CA LEU A 347 0.20 -9.75 -31.92
C LEU A 347 -0.05 -9.26 -33.34
N GLY A 348 -1.25 -9.47 -33.89
CA GLY A 348 -1.66 -8.94 -35.20
C GLY A 348 -1.66 -7.42 -35.24
N GLU A 349 -2.05 -6.80 -34.15
CA GLU A 349 -2.16 -5.33 -34.03
C GLU A 349 -0.82 -4.63 -33.72
N GLN A 350 0.23 -5.38 -33.29
CA GLN A 350 1.50 -4.79 -32.85
C GLN A 350 2.45 -4.38 -33.98
N GLY A 351 2.10 -4.56 -35.27
CA GLY A 351 2.93 -4.14 -36.40
C GLY A 351 4.30 -4.81 -36.48
N LEU A 352 4.45 -6.01 -35.89
CA LEU A 352 5.70 -6.75 -35.90
C LEU A 352 6.01 -7.34 -37.29
N GLU A 353 7.30 -7.39 -37.67
CA GLU A 353 7.74 -8.14 -38.85
C GLU A 353 7.31 -9.61 -38.80
N ALA A 354 6.94 -10.20 -39.92
CA ALA A 354 6.33 -11.53 -40.01
C ALA A 354 7.14 -12.62 -39.25
N LYS A 355 8.44 -12.68 -39.44
CA LYS A 355 9.33 -13.65 -38.74
C LYS A 355 9.37 -13.44 -37.23
N LYS A 356 9.38 -12.18 -36.78
CA LYS A 356 9.41 -11.84 -35.36
C LYS A 356 8.04 -12.14 -34.71
N ARG A 357 6.95 -11.86 -35.42
CA ARG A 357 5.58 -12.17 -35.00
C ARG A 357 5.39 -13.68 -34.84
N GLU A 358 5.80 -14.48 -35.82
CA GLU A 358 5.71 -15.94 -35.78
C GLU A 358 6.52 -16.53 -34.59
N PHE A 359 7.73 -16.04 -34.36
CA PHE A 359 8.56 -16.46 -33.24
C PHE A 359 7.91 -16.14 -31.88
N VAL A 360 7.40 -14.91 -31.71
CA VAL A 360 6.75 -14.48 -30.45
C VAL A 360 5.43 -15.26 -30.25
N LEU A 361 4.66 -15.47 -31.28
CA LEU A 361 3.41 -16.25 -31.26
C LEU A 361 3.68 -17.69 -30.81
N SER A 362 4.63 -18.35 -31.42
CA SER A 362 5.01 -19.74 -31.09
C SER A 362 5.45 -19.88 -29.62
N ARG A 363 6.32 -18.98 -29.15
CA ARG A 363 6.81 -19.03 -27.75
C ARG A 363 5.72 -18.68 -26.74
N GLY A 364 4.94 -17.64 -26.98
CA GLY A 364 3.85 -17.21 -26.10
C GLY A 364 2.75 -18.25 -26.00
N THR A 365 2.34 -18.84 -27.11
CA THR A 365 1.37 -19.95 -27.12
C THR A 365 1.85 -21.14 -26.27
N GLY A 366 3.14 -21.49 -26.36
CA GLY A 366 3.73 -22.55 -25.56
C GLY A 366 3.69 -22.27 -24.04
N VAL A 367 3.86 -20.99 -23.65
CA VAL A 367 3.75 -20.58 -22.25
C VAL A 367 2.29 -20.63 -21.78
N ILE A 368 1.36 -20.05 -22.55
CA ILE A 368 -0.08 -20.03 -22.23
C ILE A 368 -0.60 -21.47 -22.02
N ARG A 369 -0.31 -22.38 -22.93
CA ARG A 369 -0.73 -23.78 -22.80
C ARG A 369 -0.19 -24.46 -21.55
N LYS A 370 1.10 -24.26 -21.22
CA LYS A 370 1.70 -24.82 -19.99
C LYS A 370 1.05 -24.28 -18.70
N VAL A 371 0.62 -23.04 -18.69
CA VAL A 371 -0.08 -22.47 -17.53
C VAL A 371 -1.47 -23.09 -17.42
N MET A 372 -2.21 -23.16 -18.52
CA MET A 372 -3.56 -23.76 -18.55
C MET A 372 -3.56 -25.25 -18.17
N GLU A 373 -2.55 -26.03 -18.61
CA GLU A 373 -2.39 -27.44 -18.25
C GLU A 373 -2.09 -27.64 -16.76
N ARG A 374 -1.43 -26.68 -16.10
CA ARG A 374 -1.17 -26.73 -14.65
C ARG A 374 -2.44 -26.44 -13.84
N GLU A 375 -3.25 -25.47 -14.26
CA GLU A 375 -4.52 -25.15 -13.59
C GLU A 375 -5.56 -26.25 -13.75
N THR A 376 -5.58 -26.96 -14.88
CA THR A 376 -6.50 -28.11 -15.10
C THR A 376 -6.01 -29.42 -14.48
N GLY A 377 -4.71 -29.56 -14.22
CA GLY A 377 -4.13 -30.78 -13.60
C GLY A 377 -4.11 -30.80 -12.08
N GLU A 378 -4.26 -29.65 -11.41
CA GLU A 378 -4.36 -29.60 -9.95
C GLU A 378 -5.76 -29.96 -9.41
N ASP A 379 -6.81 -29.81 -10.21
CA ASP A 379 -8.18 -30.23 -9.83
C ASP A 379 -8.43 -31.75 -9.90
N ASP A 380 -7.63 -32.50 -10.65
CA ASP A 380 -7.77 -33.99 -10.73
C ASP A 380 -6.98 -34.72 -9.63
N ALA A 381 -6.08 -34.04 -8.91
CA ALA A 381 -5.32 -34.63 -7.79
C ALA A 381 -5.99 -34.41 -6.42
N ALA A 382 -7.13 -33.72 -6.38
CA ALA A 382 -7.90 -33.39 -5.16
C ALA A 382 -9.28 -34.06 -5.10
N ARG A 383 -9.48 -35.11 -5.93
CA ARG A 383 -10.68 -36.00 -5.83
C ARG A 383 -10.37 -37.37 -5.33
#